data_a069ff628541bb1a3836eaf22ad441b2
#
_entry.id   a069ff628541bb1a3836eaf22ad441b2
#
_cell.length_a   1.000
_cell.length_b   1.000
_cell.length_c   1.000
_cell.angle_alpha   90.00
_cell.angle_beta   90.00
_cell.angle_gamma   90.00
#
_symmetry.space_group_name_H-M   'P 1'
#
loop_
_entity.id
_entity.type
_entity.pdbx_description
1 polymer ?
#
loop_
_entity_poly.entity_id
_entity_poly.type
_entity_poly.pdbx_seq_one_letter_code
_entity_poly.pdbx_strand_id
1 'polypeptide(L)'
;MTRAVSEVSRLGALSEATVALAGVGIESARQDAEWLLASVLGLGRFALYLDPGRELSPGETGRYRALVTRRAARVPLQYLLGFEEFHGLRLAVTPDVLIPRPETEGLVEWALATLRDQPAAIIADIGTGCGAIACALARSLPELRVLAVERSLPALAVASLNVRNLGLSRRVTLLAGDLLDVLGPRGLDLVIANPPYIPSAVVVALPPEVSGFEPRQALDGGADGMAAIRRIIAGASCALRPRGRLMMEIGEGQAGPVASLMAAEGFTGIQARHDLAGRERYIAGHWADTSSPAPRRTC
;
A
#
# COMPACT_ATOMS: atom_id res chain seq x y z
N MET A 1 40.10 23.49 -21.96
CA MET A 1 38.98 23.52 -22.90
C MET A 1 37.75 22.96 -22.19
N THR A 2 36.92 23.84 -21.64
CA THR A 2 35.67 23.48 -20.97
C THR A 2 34.68 23.08 -22.08
N ARG A 3 34.30 21.80 -22.14
CA ARG A 3 33.22 21.34 -23.02
C ARG A 3 31.97 22.14 -22.64
N ALA A 4 31.47 22.98 -23.56
CA ALA A 4 30.20 23.63 -23.40
C ALA A 4 29.14 22.53 -23.11
N VAL A 5 28.51 22.60 -21.96
CA VAL A 5 27.34 21.75 -21.63
C VAL A 5 26.30 22.20 -22.65
N SER A 6 26.00 21.37 -23.66
CA SER A 6 24.95 21.68 -24.62
C SER A 6 23.65 21.82 -23.86
N GLU A 7 23.04 22.99 -23.97
CA GLU A 7 21.71 23.26 -23.44
C GLU A 7 20.74 22.30 -24.12
N VAL A 8 20.00 21.53 -23.30
CA VAL A 8 19.07 20.50 -23.78
C VAL A 8 17.65 21.00 -23.54
N SER A 9 16.85 21.06 -24.61
CA SER A 9 15.44 21.43 -24.47
C SER A 9 14.64 20.37 -23.67
N ARG A 10 13.51 20.77 -23.12
CA ARG A 10 12.61 19.83 -22.40
C ARG A 10 12.27 18.60 -23.24
N LEU A 11 11.87 18.79 -24.51
CA LEU A 11 11.55 17.66 -25.39
C LEU A 11 12.77 16.82 -25.72
N GLY A 12 13.94 17.43 -25.90
CA GLY A 12 15.19 16.71 -26.10
C GLY A 12 15.51 15.81 -24.91
N ALA A 13 15.46 16.37 -23.69
CA ALA A 13 15.69 15.63 -22.46
C ALA A 13 14.68 14.47 -22.27
N LEU A 14 13.39 14.71 -22.54
CA LEU A 14 12.36 13.68 -22.48
C LEU A 14 12.59 12.55 -23.49
N SER A 15 12.99 12.90 -24.72
CA SER A 15 13.27 11.91 -25.76
C SER A 15 14.47 11.04 -25.40
N GLU A 16 15.58 11.66 -24.95
CA GLU A 16 16.78 10.95 -24.49
C GLU A 16 16.45 9.98 -23.34
N ALA A 17 15.73 10.46 -22.32
CA ALA A 17 15.36 9.64 -21.18
C ALA A 17 14.41 8.49 -21.57
N THR A 18 13.42 8.75 -22.43
CA THR A 18 12.51 7.71 -22.93
C THR A 18 13.27 6.59 -23.63
N VAL A 19 14.21 6.93 -24.51
CA VAL A 19 15.04 5.93 -25.20
C VAL A 19 15.90 5.15 -24.20
N ALA A 20 16.53 5.83 -23.25
CA ALA A 20 17.37 5.18 -22.24
C ALA A 20 16.57 4.20 -21.36
N LEU A 21 15.38 4.59 -20.91
CA LEU A 21 14.52 3.74 -20.06
C LEU A 21 13.91 2.57 -20.85
N ALA A 22 13.46 2.81 -22.08
CA ALA A 22 12.98 1.75 -22.97
C ALA A 22 14.08 0.72 -23.29
N GLY A 23 15.31 1.18 -23.46
CA GLY A 23 16.47 0.33 -23.76
C GLY A 23 16.82 -0.66 -22.65
N VAL A 24 16.37 -0.42 -21.41
CA VAL A 24 16.51 -1.35 -20.26
C VAL A 24 15.20 -2.07 -19.94
N GLY A 25 14.21 -2.06 -20.84
CA GLY A 25 12.98 -2.83 -20.73
C GLY A 25 11.95 -2.23 -19.74
N ILE A 26 11.92 -0.91 -19.57
CA ILE A 26 10.85 -0.23 -18.82
C ILE A 26 9.72 0.09 -19.79
N GLU A 27 8.57 -0.59 -19.62
CA GLU A 27 7.40 -0.44 -20.49
C GLU A 27 6.80 0.97 -20.43
N SER A 28 6.76 1.57 -19.23
CA SER A 28 6.26 2.93 -18.99
C SER A 28 7.30 4.05 -19.26
N ALA A 29 8.36 3.78 -20.04
CA ALA A 29 9.53 4.64 -20.19
C ALA A 29 9.20 6.13 -20.44
N ARG A 30 8.24 6.42 -21.32
CA ARG A 30 7.81 7.80 -21.62
C ARG A 30 7.15 8.46 -20.43
N GLN A 31 6.23 7.74 -19.79
CA GLN A 31 5.49 8.23 -18.63
C GLN A 31 6.42 8.48 -17.45
N ASP A 32 7.36 7.55 -17.20
CA ASP A 32 8.36 7.67 -16.13
C ASP A 32 9.27 8.89 -16.37
N ALA A 33 9.77 9.06 -17.61
CA ALA A 33 10.57 10.22 -17.98
C ALA A 33 9.83 11.55 -17.74
N GLU A 34 8.54 11.63 -18.06
CA GLU A 34 7.69 12.79 -17.79
C GLU A 34 7.54 13.10 -16.31
N TRP A 35 7.22 12.08 -15.50
CA TRP A 35 7.09 12.24 -14.05
C TRP A 35 8.39 12.73 -13.41
N LEU A 36 9.53 12.13 -13.80
CA LEU A 36 10.84 12.53 -13.29
C LEU A 36 11.19 13.97 -13.68
N LEU A 37 10.94 14.37 -14.94
CA LEU A 37 11.23 15.74 -15.37
C LEU A 37 10.28 16.74 -14.69
N ALA A 38 9.00 16.42 -14.59
CA ALA A 38 8.03 17.26 -13.90
C ALA A 38 8.41 17.49 -12.43
N SER A 39 8.90 16.45 -11.74
CA SER A 39 9.36 16.55 -10.36
C SER A 39 10.58 17.45 -10.20
N VAL A 40 11.54 17.39 -11.13
CA VAL A 40 12.74 18.24 -11.12
C VAL A 40 12.39 19.72 -11.33
N LEU A 41 11.38 19.98 -12.19
CA LEU A 41 10.95 21.33 -12.53
C LEU A 41 9.90 21.92 -11.58
N GLY A 42 9.34 21.10 -10.65
CA GLY A 42 8.24 21.52 -9.79
C GLY A 42 6.95 21.81 -10.57
N LEU A 43 6.71 21.09 -11.68
CA LEU A 43 5.56 21.30 -12.58
C LEU A 43 4.63 20.09 -12.58
N GLY A 44 3.38 20.32 -13.03
CA GLY A 44 2.52 19.22 -13.46
C GLY A 44 2.96 18.66 -14.83
N ARG A 45 2.71 17.37 -15.10
CA ARG A 45 3.12 16.72 -16.37
C ARG A 45 2.66 17.46 -17.62
N PHE A 46 1.40 17.93 -17.66
CA PHE A 46 0.88 18.70 -18.81
C PHE A 46 1.65 19.99 -19.06
N ALA A 47 2.17 20.63 -18.02
CA ALA A 47 2.94 21.86 -18.16
C ALA A 47 4.29 21.67 -18.87
N LEU A 48 4.77 20.44 -18.97
CA LEU A 48 5.96 20.12 -19.76
C LEU A 48 5.77 20.44 -21.25
N TYR A 49 4.55 20.36 -21.75
CA TYR A 49 4.20 20.55 -23.16
C TYR A 49 3.78 21.96 -23.52
N LEU A 50 3.58 22.83 -22.53
CA LEU A 50 3.21 24.24 -22.79
C LEU A 50 4.38 25.06 -23.32
N ASP A 51 5.62 24.67 -22.98
CA ASP A 51 6.85 25.30 -23.46
C ASP A 51 7.91 24.21 -23.74
N PRO A 52 7.74 23.47 -24.83
CA PRO A 52 8.56 22.29 -25.12
C PRO A 52 10.01 22.64 -25.51
N GLY A 53 10.23 23.86 -26.03
CA GLY A 53 11.53 24.37 -26.42
C GLY A 53 12.35 24.97 -25.28
N ARG A 54 11.77 25.18 -24.11
CA ARG A 54 12.51 25.70 -22.93
C ARG A 54 13.75 24.86 -22.66
N GLU A 55 14.86 25.49 -22.57
CA GLU A 55 16.12 24.87 -22.19
C GLU A 55 16.18 24.59 -20.69
N LEU A 56 16.76 23.44 -20.34
CA LEU A 56 17.01 23.08 -18.98
C LEU A 56 18.32 23.70 -18.50
N SER A 57 18.32 24.30 -17.34
CA SER A 57 19.56 24.73 -16.71
C SER A 57 20.50 23.53 -16.42
N PRO A 58 21.81 23.76 -16.32
CA PRO A 58 22.76 22.68 -15.97
C PRO A 58 22.38 21.91 -14.70
N GLY A 59 21.84 22.62 -13.69
CA GLY A 59 21.39 22.01 -12.44
C GLY A 59 20.13 21.14 -12.63
N GLU A 60 19.14 21.58 -13.42
CA GLU A 60 17.95 20.79 -13.78
C GLU A 60 18.35 19.54 -14.57
N THR A 61 19.19 19.71 -15.59
CA THR A 61 19.72 18.62 -16.41
C THR A 61 20.45 17.57 -15.55
N GLY A 62 21.32 18.02 -14.64
CA GLY A 62 22.06 17.13 -13.75
C GLY A 62 21.15 16.31 -12.83
N ARG A 63 20.18 16.97 -12.17
CA ARG A 63 19.19 16.28 -11.32
C ARG A 63 18.34 15.30 -12.11
N TYR A 64 17.87 15.71 -13.28
CA TYR A 64 17.05 14.86 -14.14
C TYR A 64 17.80 13.60 -14.58
N ARG A 65 19.02 13.75 -15.08
CA ARG A 65 19.86 12.62 -15.50
C ARG A 65 20.17 11.67 -14.34
N ALA A 66 20.41 12.18 -13.16
CA ALA A 66 20.60 11.34 -11.96
C ALA A 66 19.36 10.49 -11.64
N LEU A 67 18.15 11.06 -11.73
CA LEU A 67 16.91 10.32 -11.55
C LEU A 67 16.69 9.28 -12.65
N VAL A 68 16.92 9.64 -13.92
CA VAL A 68 16.81 8.71 -15.06
C VAL A 68 17.78 7.54 -14.90
N THR A 69 19.03 7.79 -14.49
CA THR A 69 20.02 6.74 -14.23
C THR A 69 19.55 5.78 -13.13
N ARG A 70 19.01 6.30 -12.03
CA ARG A 70 18.46 5.47 -10.96
C ARG A 70 17.24 4.67 -11.43
N ARG A 71 16.36 5.28 -12.23
CA ARG A 71 15.20 4.56 -12.80
C ARG A 71 15.65 3.47 -13.78
N ALA A 72 16.65 3.74 -14.61
CA ALA A 72 17.26 2.73 -15.50
C ALA A 72 17.89 1.56 -14.73
N ALA A 73 18.36 1.80 -13.49
CA ALA A 73 18.80 0.76 -12.55
C ALA A 73 17.62 0.07 -11.83
N ARG A 74 16.39 0.23 -12.34
CA ARG A 74 15.14 -0.39 -11.87
C ARG A 74 14.62 0.09 -10.50
N VAL A 75 15.16 1.22 -9.95
CA VAL A 75 14.55 1.83 -8.76
C VAL A 75 13.10 2.21 -9.08
N PRO A 76 12.10 1.85 -8.27
CA PRO A 76 10.70 2.21 -8.48
C PRO A 76 10.52 3.72 -8.68
N LEU A 77 9.67 4.11 -9.62
CA LEU A 77 9.38 5.52 -9.90
C LEU A 77 8.92 6.25 -8.65
N GLN A 78 8.05 5.64 -7.87
CA GLN A 78 7.46 6.21 -6.65
C GLN A 78 8.51 6.54 -5.59
N TYR A 79 9.53 5.69 -5.44
CA TYR A 79 10.64 5.98 -4.52
C TYR A 79 11.54 7.12 -5.01
N LEU A 80 11.63 7.31 -6.34
CA LEU A 80 12.33 8.46 -6.91
C LEU A 80 11.56 9.77 -6.74
N LEU A 81 10.23 9.70 -6.84
CA LEU A 81 9.33 10.83 -6.63
C LEU A 81 9.10 11.13 -5.13
N GLY A 82 9.24 10.10 -4.28
CA GLY A 82 8.97 10.19 -2.84
C GLY A 82 7.50 10.11 -2.46
N PHE A 83 6.61 9.81 -3.42
CA PHE A 83 5.17 9.68 -3.15
C PHE A 83 4.48 8.70 -4.09
N GLU A 84 3.29 8.24 -3.67
CA GLU A 84 2.30 7.55 -4.50
C GLU A 84 0.92 8.19 -4.26
N GLU A 85 0.08 8.14 -5.28
CA GLU A 85 -1.33 8.54 -5.17
C GLU A 85 -2.18 7.29 -4.87
N PHE A 86 -2.95 7.35 -3.80
CA PHE A 86 -3.80 6.25 -3.35
C PHE A 86 -5.13 6.80 -2.85
N HIS A 87 -6.24 6.37 -3.42
CA HIS A 87 -7.59 6.78 -3.06
C HIS A 87 -7.76 8.31 -2.97
N GLY A 88 -7.20 9.03 -3.94
CA GLY A 88 -7.19 10.49 -4.00
C GLY A 88 -6.28 11.18 -2.96
N LEU A 89 -5.45 10.43 -2.24
CA LEU A 89 -4.48 10.95 -1.29
C LEU A 89 -3.06 10.83 -1.87
N ARG A 90 -2.26 11.87 -1.67
CA ARG A 90 -0.82 11.82 -1.95
C ARG A 90 -0.08 11.38 -0.70
N LEU A 91 0.46 10.18 -0.73
CA LEU A 91 1.14 9.54 0.39
C LEU A 91 2.66 9.50 0.15
N ALA A 92 3.44 9.89 1.13
CA ALA A 92 4.88 9.68 1.12
C ALA A 92 5.20 8.18 1.11
N VAL A 93 6.16 7.79 0.28
CA VAL A 93 6.70 6.42 0.25
C VAL A 93 8.22 6.45 0.20
N THR A 94 8.83 5.48 0.85
CA THR A 94 10.28 5.24 0.90
C THR A 94 10.55 3.75 0.71
N PRO A 95 11.80 3.31 0.51
CA PRO A 95 12.14 1.88 0.47
C PRO A 95 11.78 1.09 1.74
N ASP A 96 11.33 1.75 2.81
CA ASP A 96 10.90 1.10 4.04
C ASP A 96 9.46 0.58 4.00
N VAL A 97 8.67 0.95 2.98
CA VAL A 97 7.24 0.61 2.86
C VAL A 97 6.92 0.02 1.49
N LEU A 98 5.94 -0.87 1.46
CA LEU A 98 5.31 -1.28 0.21
C LEU A 98 4.68 -0.05 -0.47
N ILE A 99 4.89 0.10 -1.77
CA ILE A 99 4.17 1.12 -2.55
C ILE A 99 2.70 0.72 -2.61
N PRO A 100 1.75 1.58 -2.19
CA PRO A 100 0.33 1.28 -2.27
C PRO A 100 -0.09 0.83 -3.68
N ARG A 101 -0.90 -0.22 -3.76
CA ARG A 101 -1.35 -0.78 -5.04
C ARG A 101 -2.77 -0.31 -5.35
N PRO A 102 -3.09 -0.03 -6.61
CA PRO A 102 -4.45 0.34 -7.02
C PRO A 102 -5.51 -0.69 -6.62
N GLU A 103 -5.15 -1.98 -6.64
CA GLU A 103 -6.04 -3.06 -6.22
C GLU A 103 -6.49 -2.91 -4.76
N THR A 104 -5.63 -2.41 -3.88
CA THR A 104 -5.95 -2.19 -2.46
C THR A 104 -7.04 -1.13 -2.25
N GLU A 105 -7.26 -0.22 -3.22
CA GLU A 105 -8.37 0.74 -3.17
C GLU A 105 -9.73 0.04 -3.15
N GLY A 106 -9.87 -1.11 -3.83
CA GLY A 106 -11.10 -1.90 -3.79
C GLY A 106 -11.42 -2.46 -2.39
N LEU A 107 -10.40 -2.78 -1.59
CA LEU A 107 -10.59 -3.16 -0.18
C LEU A 107 -11.09 -1.97 0.65
N VAL A 108 -10.53 -0.77 0.41
CA VAL A 108 -10.98 0.47 1.07
C VAL A 108 -12.44 0.77 0.72
N GLU A 109 -12.81 0.71 -0.57
CA GLU A 109 -14.19 0.94 -1.01
C GLU A 109 -15.18 -0.05 -0.38
N TRP A 110 -14.78 -1.33 -0.29
CA TRP A 110 -15.63 -2.31 0.39
C TRP A 110 -15.77 -2.02 1.89
N ALA A 111 -14.70 -1.60 2.56
CA ALA A 111 -14.74 -1.21 3.96
C ALA A 111 -15.62 0.03 4.17
N LEU A 112 -15.52 1.05 3.32
CA LEU A 112 -16.37 2.25 3.36
C LEU A 112 -17.84 1.92 3.21
N ALA A 113 -18.20 1.06 2.24
CA ALA A 113 -19.57 0.60 2.05
C ALA A 113 -20.09 -0.16 3.28
N THR A 114 -19.21 -0.92 3.95
CA THR A 114 -19.52 -1.70 5.15
C THR A 114 -19.74 -0.81 6.37
N LEU A 115 -18.97 0.25 6.52
CA LEU A 115 -18.98 1.16 7.67
C LEU A 115 -19.97 2.33 7.52
N ARG A 116 -20.69 2.43 6.40
CA ARG A 116 -21.61 3.56 6.09
C ARG A 116 -22.56 3.90 7.24
N ASP A 117 -23.12 2.86 7.88
CA ASP A 117 -24.08 3.00 8.96
C ASP A 117 -23.44 2.95 10.36
N GLN A 118 -22.12 2.99 10.43
CA GLN A 118 -21.32 2.94 11.66
C GLN A 118 -20.20 4.00 11.65
N PRO A 119 -20.53 5.30 11.56
CA PRO A 119 -19.54 6.35 11.36
C PRO A 119 -18.52 6.47 12.48
N ALA A 120 -18.89 6.14 13.72
CA ALA A 120 -18.04 6.20 14.91
C ALA A 120 -17.34 4.86 15.22
N ALA A 121 -17.19 3.97 14.24
CA ALA A 121 -16.54 2.67 14.41
C ALA A 121 -15.08 2.81 14.87
N ILE A 122 -14.62 1.79 15.62
CA ILE A 122 -13.21 1.62 15.98
C ILE A 122 -12.66 0.46 15.17
N ILE A 123 -11.67 0.72 14.32
CA ILE A 123 -11.09 -0.29 13.44
C ILE A 123 -9.60 -0.45 13.67
N ALA A 124 -9.06 -1.60 13.25
CA ALA A 124 -7.62 -1.81 13.19
C ALA A 124 -7.18 -2.07 11.75
N ASP A 125 -6.16 -1.33 11.28
CA ASP A 125 -5.43 -1.56 10.05
C ASP A 125 -4.13 -2.29 10.39
N ILE A 126 -4.03 -3.55 9.99
CA ILE A 126 -2.96 -4.47 10.41
C ILE A 126 -1.90 -4.58 9.31
N GLY A 127 -0.65 -4.26 9.66
CA GLY A 127 0.43 -4.11 8.70
C GLY A 127 0.23 -2.83 7.87
N THR A 128 0.00 -1.71 8.55
CA THR A 128 -0.45 -0.46 7.90
C THR A 128 0.56 0.09 6.87
N GLY A 129 1.84 -0.32 6.92
CA GLY A 129 2.88 0.13 6.01
C GLY A 129 3.05 1.65 6.03
N CYS A 130 2.81 2.32 4.90
CA CYS A 130 2.81 3.78 4.82
C CYS A 130 1.53 4.45 5.36
N GLY A 131 0.57 3.66 5.86
CA GLY A 131 -0.71 4.16 6.38
C GLY A 131 -1.79 4.35 5.32
N ALA A 132 -1.69 3.72 4.15
CA ALA A 132 -2.58 3.95 3.01
C ALA A 132 -4.05 3.67 3.34
N ILE A 133 -4.37 2.46 3.83
CA ILE A 133 -5.73 2.06 4.20
C ILE A 133 -6.25 2.92 5.36
N ALA A 134 -5.45 3.06 6.43
CA ALA A 134 -5.80 3.85 7.60
C ALA A 134 -6.15 5.30 7.25
N CYS A 135 -5.30 5.95 6.43
CA CYS A 135 -5.51 7.33 6.01
C CYS A 135 -6.73 7.48 5.10
N ALA A 136 -6.92 6.57 4.13
CA ALA A 136 -8.06 6.62 3.21
C ALA A 136 -9.40 6.49 3.95
N LEU A 137 -9.51 5.51 4.85
CA LEU A 137 -10.71 5.31 5.68
C LEU A 137 -10.98 6.49 6.60
N ALA A 138 -9.95 6.95 7.34
CA ALA A 138 -10.10 8.08 8.25
C ALA A 138 -10.41 9.39 7.51
N ARG A 139 -9.94 9.57 6.27
CA ARG A 139 -10.26 10.75 5.46
C ARG A 139 -11.72 10.76 5.01
N SER A 140 -12.23 9.58 4.63
CA SER A 140 -13.59 9.41 4.11
C SER A 140 -14.67 9.40 5.21
N LEU A 141 -14.35 8.92 6.42
CA LEU A 141 -15.28 8.82 7.55
C LEU A 141 -14.80 9.69 8.72
N PRO A 142 -15.37 10.88 8.93
CA PRO A 142 -14.85 11.89 9.88
C PRO A 142 -14.87 11.46 11.35
N GLU A 143 -15.74 10.54 11.76
CA GLU A 143 -15.87 10.06 13.15
C GLU A 143 -15.12 8.75 13.40
N LEU A 144 -14.62 8.10 12.34
CA LEU A 144 -13.89 6.84 12.42
C LEU A 144 -12.61 6.99 13.24
N ARG A 145 -12.33 6.00 14.09
CA ARG A 145 -11.07 5.85 14.81
C ARG A 145 -10.32 4.64 14.29
N VAL A 146 -9.06 4.83 13.93
CA VAL A 146 -8.21 3.79 13.36
C VAL A 146 -7.02 3.53 14.26
N LEU A 147 -6.82 2.27 14.65
CA LEU A 147 -5.61 1.74 15.25
C LEU A 147 -4.76 1.16 14.12
N ALA A 148 -3.70 1.84 13.71
CA ALA A 148 -2.84 1.42 12.63
C ALA A 148 -1.59 0.73 13.21
N VAL A 149 -1.50 -0.58 13.02
CA VAL A 149 -0.46 -1.43 13.61
C VAL A 149 0.61 -1.75 12.57
N GLU A 150 1.88 -1.56 12.94
CA GLU A 150 3.02 -1.87 12.09
C GLU A 150 4.20 -2.35 12.96
N ARG A 151 4.85 -3.43 12.53
CA ARG A 151 6.03 -3.97 13.24
C ARG A 151 7.34 -3.29 12.87
N SER A 152 7.42 -2.74 11.65
CA SER A 152 8.60 -2.04 11.15
C SER A 152 8.58 -0.58 11.63
N LEU A 153 9.50 -0.22 12.51
CA LEU A 153 9.61 1.17 12.98
C LEU A 153 9.91 2.16 11.85
N PRO A 154 10.76 1.85 10.84
CA PRO A 154 10.92 2.71 9.67
C PRO A 154 9.62 2.91 8.89
N ALA A 155 8.84 1.85 8.66
CA ALA A 155 7.54 1.97 8.01
C ALA A 155 6.55 2.79 8.84
N LEU A 156 6.54 2.59 10.17
CA LEU A 156 5.71 3.36 11.08
C LEU A 156 6.06 4.86 11.06
N ALA A 157 7.34 5.21 10.85
CA ALA A 157 7.78 6.60 10.70
C ALA A 157 7.19 7.22 9.41
N VAL A 158 7.13 6.47 8.31
CA VAL A 158 6.49 6.91 7.06
C VAL A 158 4.98 7.09 7.26
N ALA A 159 4.31 6.13 7.89
CA ALA A 159 2.89 6.26 8.24
C ALA A 159 2.63 7.50 9.11
N SER A 160 3.50 7.77 10.10
CA SER A 160 3.41 8.94 10.95
C SER A 160 3.53 10.26 10.16
N LEU A 161 4.41 10.31 9.17
CA LEU A 161 4.53 11.45 8.28
C LEU A 161 3.22 11.67 7.50
N ASN A 162 2.66 10.61 6.91
CA ASN A 162 1.42 10.67 6.15
C ASN A 162 0.22 11.09 7.02
N VAL A 163 0.04 10.48 8.18
CA VAL A 163 -1.01 10.84 9.13
C VAL A 163 -0.95 12.31 9.54
N ARG A 164 0.26 12.83 9.79
CA ARG A 164 0.44 14.26 10.13
C ARG A 164 0.15 15.18 8.95
N ASN A 165 0.70 14.87 7.77
CA ASN A 165 0.53 15.70 6.58
C ASN A 165 -0.95 15.81 6.15
N LEU A 166 -1.74 14.76 6.42
CA LEU A 166 -3.18 14.72 6.12
C LEU A 166 -4.06 15.27 7.26
N GLY A 167 -3.46 15.67 8.40
CA GLY A 167 -4.20 16.20 9.56
C GLY A 167 -5.03 15.14 10.29
N LEU A 168 -4.63 13.86 10.22
CA LEU A 168 -5.39 12.72 10.75
C LEU A 168 -4.96 12.26 12.15
N SER A 169 -3.99 12.93 12.79
CA SER A 169 -3.38 12.51 14.06
C SER A 169 -4.35 12.33 15.25
N ARG A 170 -5.54 12.95 15.20
CA ARG A 170 -6.58 12.77 16.22
C ARG A 170 -7.42 11.51 16.04
N ARG A 171 -7.36 10.88 14.87
CA ARG A 171 -8.24 9.76 14.48
C ARG A 171 -7.49 8.50 14.11
N VAL A 172 -6.23 8.60 13.71
CA VAL A 172 -5.34 7.49 13.42
C VAL A 172 -4.29 7.41 14.52
N THR A 173 -4.35 6.35 15.32
CA THR A 173 -3.36 6.03 16.34
C THR A 173 -2.41 4.99 15.80
N LEU A 174 -1.13 5.32 15.75
CA LEU A 174 -0.08 4.43 15.27
C LEU A 174 0.46 3.59 16.44
N LEU A 175 0.54 2.28 16.23
CA LEU A 175 0.99 1.31 17.24
C LEU A 175 2.14 0.47 16.66
N ALA A 176 3.25 0.44 17.37
CA ALA A 176 4.35 -0.48 17.06
C ALA A 176 4.01 -1.87 17.61
N GLY A 177 3.86 -2.87 16.75
CA GLY A 177 3.53 -4.22 17.17
C GLY A 177 3.44 -5.21 16.02
N ASP A 178 3.46 -6.49 16.35
CA ASP A 178 3.36 -7.57 15.39
C ASP A 178 1.90 -8.05 15.26
N LEU A 179 1.27 -7.69 14.15
CA LEU A 179 -0.12 -8.01 13.84
C LEU A 179 -1.08 -7.54 14.96
N LEU A 180 -1.89 -8.43 15.54
CA LEU A 180 -2.88 -8.08 16.55
C LEU A 180 -2.38 -8.22 18.00
N ASP A 181 -1.11 -8.60 18.22
CA ASP A 181 -0.58 -8.92 19.56
C ASP A 181 -0.60 -7.72 20.54
N VAL A 182 -0.68 -6.50 20.03
CA VAL A 182 -0.73 -5.26 20.83
C VAL A 182 -2.14 -4.75 21.07
N LEU A 183 -3.15 -5.43 20.56
CA LEU A 183 -4.55 -5.01 20.67
C LEU A 183 -5.27 -5.76 21.76
N GLY A 184 -6.11 -5.03 22.53
CA GLY A 184 -6.96 -5.61 23.54
C GLY A 184 -8.13 -6.41 22.96
N PRO A 185 -8.77 -7.27 23.79
CA PRO A 185 -9.86 -8.13 23.36
C PRO A 185 -11.17 -7.36 23.14
N ARG A 186 -11.95 -7.80 22.13
CA ARG A 186 -13.36 -7.46 21.87
C ARG A 186 -13.73 -5.98 21.79
N GLY A 187 -12.82 -5.17 21.25
CA GLY A 187 -13.02 -3.72 21.12
C GLY A 187 -13.30 -3.22 19.71
N LEU A 188 -13.06 -4.04 18.67
CA LEU A 188 -13.02 -3.60 17.27
C LEU A 188 -14.29 -3.93 16.49
N ASP A 189 -14.72 -2.98 15.69
CA ASP A 189 -15.81 -3.12 14.71
C ASP A 189 -15.32 -3.81 13.44
N LEU A 190 -14.08 -3.52 13.04
CA LEU A 190 -13.44 -4.05 11.85
C LEU A 190 -11.95 -4.25 12.08
N VAL A 191 -11.44 -5.39 11.66
CA VAL A 191 -10.02 -5.63 11.37
C VAL A 191 -9.86 -5.64 9.86
N ILE A 192 -8.99 -4.79 9.33
CA ILE A 192 -8.66 -4.71 7.91
C ILE A 192 -7.16 -4.92 7.71
N ALA A 193 -6.76 -5.62 6.65
CA ALA A 193 -5.35 -5.86 6.36
C ALA A 193 -5.10 -6.09 4.86
N ASN A 194 -3.95 -5.61 4.39
CA ASN A 194 -3.29 -6.12 3.19
C ASN A 194 -2.00 -6.84 3.64
N PRO A 195 -2.07 -8.12 4.05
CA PRO A 195 -0.93 -8.85 4.56
C PRO A 195 0.01 -9.32 3.45
N PRO A 196 1.28 -9.64 3.75
CA PRO A 196 2.13 -10.34 2.81
C PRO A 196 1.53 -11.71 2.49
N TYR A 197 1.21 -11.94 1.22
CA TYR A 197 0.53 -13.16 0.75
C TYR A 197 1.29 -13.92 -0.34
N ILE A 198 2.49 -13.46 -0.74
CA ILE A 198 3.26 -14.09 -1.82
C ILE A 198 4.09 -15.23 -1.24
N PRO A 199 4.03 -16.45 -1.81
CA PRO A 199 4.91 -17.54 -1.39
C PRO A 199 6.39 -17.16 -1.52
N SER A 200 7.21 -17.52 -0.53
CA SER A 200 8.64 -17.13 -0.45
C SER A 200 9.43 -17.48 -1.72
N ALA A 201 9.10 -18.60 -2.36
CA ALA A 201 9.74 -19.05 -3.60
C ALA A 201 9.39 -18.17 -4.82
N VAL A 202 8.24 -17.48 -4.78
CA VAL A 202 7.77 -16.59 -5.86
C VAL A 202 8.34 -15.18 -5.74
N VAL A 203 8.63 -14.73 -4.51
CA VAL A 203 9.12 -13.37 -4.25
C VAL A 203 10.34 -13.02 -5.09
N VAL A 204 11.27 -13.96 -5.29
CA VAL A 204 12.50 -13.74 -6.06
C VAL A 204 12.27 -13.62 -7.57
N ALA A 205 11.12 -14.07 -8.06
CA ALA A 205 10.73 -14.00 -9.47
C ALA A 205 9.87 -12.78 -9.82
N LEU A 206 9.56 -11.93 -8.84
CA LEU A 206 8.83 -10.69 -9.06
C LEU A 206 9.65 -9.70 -9.92
N PRO A 207 8.99 -8.73 -10.56
CA PRO A 207 9.69 -7.70 -11.30
C PRO A 207 10.83 -7.08 -10.49
N PRO A 208 11.95 -6.70 -11.13
CA PRO A 208 13.14 -6.19 -10.43
C PRO A 208 12.86 -5.00 -9.51
N GLU A 209 11.90 -4.16 -9.87
CA GLU A 209 11.45 -3.03 -9.04
C GLU A 209 10.90 -3.51 -7.69
N VAL A 210 10.18 -4.61 -7.68
CA VAL A 210 9.56 -5.18 -6.48
C VAL A 210 10.57 -6.01 -5.70
N SER A 211 11.14 -7.04 -6.34
CA SER A 211 12.03 -8.00 -5.67
C SER A 211 13.35 -7.37 -5.16
N GLY A 212 13.82 -6.31 -5.84
CA GLY A 212 15.10 -5.66 -5.51
C GLY A 212 14.99 -4.43 -4.60
N PHE A 213 13.83 -3.83 -4.47
CA PHE A 213 13.69 -2.53 -3.81
C PHE A 213 12.60 -2.45 -2.74
N GLU A 214 11.51 -3.20 -2.88
CA GLU A 214 10.45 -3.18 -1.87
C GLU A 214 10.80 -4.09 -0.68
N PRO A 215 10.34 -3.75 0.54
CA PRO A 215 10.70 -4.51 1.72
C PRO A 215 10.14 -5.93 1.64
N ARG A 216 11.03 -6.93 1.64
CA ARG A 216 10.67 -8.35 1.53
C ARG A 216 9.60 -8.77 2.54
N GLN A 217 9.66 -8.24 3.76
CA GLN A 217 8.69 -8.54 4.81
C GLN A 217 7.25 -8.10 4.50
N ALA A 218 7.07 -7.17 3.57
CA ALA A 218 5.75 -6.72 3.11
C ALA A 218 5.21 -7.57 1.94
N LEU A 219 6.03 -8.47 1.38
CA LEU A 219 5.71 -9.33 0.24
C LEU A 219 5.60 -10.81 0.66
N ASP A 220 6.56 -11.27 1.46
CA ASP A 220 6.78 -12.68 1.77
C ASP A 220 5.79 -13.21 2.81
N GLY A 221 4.79 -13.96 2.35
CA GLY A 221 3.78 -14.62 3.16
C GLY A 221 4.18 -16.00 3.69
N GLY A 222 5.46 -16.38 3.56
CA GLY A 222 5.95 -17.71 3.97
C GLY A 222 5.85 -18.75 2.85
N ALA A 223 6.03 -20.00 3.20
CA ALA A 223 6.15 -21.10 2.23
C ALA A 223 4.95 -21.20 1.27
N ASP A 224 3.74 -20.98 1.76
CA ASP A 224 2.49 -21.05 1.01
C ASP A 224 1.78 -19.68 0.87
N GLY A 225 2.42 -18.60 1.29
CA GLY A 225 1.85 -17.25 1.23
C GLY A 225 0.80 -16.95 2.30
N MET A 226 0.57 -17.82 3.28
CA MET A 226 -0.54 -17.70 4.22
C MET A 226 -0.12 -17.51 5.69
N ALA A 227 1.17 -17.33 5.97
CA ALA A 227 1.65 -17.28 7.35
C ALA A 227 1.05 -16.09 8.14
N ALA A 228 1.06 -14.90 7.57
CA ALA A 228 0.45 -13.72 8.19
C ALA A 228 -1.08 -13.83 8.24
N ILE A 229 -1.71 -14.32 7.17
CA ILE A 229 -3.17 -14.50 7.08
C ILE A 229 -3.69 -15.38 8.22
N ARG A 230 -3.05 -16.52 8.49
CA ARG A 230 -3.43 -17.42 9.59
C ARG A 230 -3.38 -16.71 10.94
N ARG A 231 -2.33 -15.95 11.21
CA ARG A 231 -2.18 -15.20 12.47
C ARG A 231 -3.21 -14.08 12.60
N ILE A 232 -3.51 -13.38 11.50
CA ILE A 232 -4.53 -12.33 11.49
C ILE A 232 -5.91 -12.92 11.78
N ILE A 233 -6.29 -14.03 11.15
CA ILE A 233 -7.58 -14.69 11.40
C ILE A 233 -7.71 -15.08 12.87
N ALA A 234 -6.69 -15.74 13.44
CA ALA A 234 -6.69 -16.15 14.84
C ALA A 234 -6.74 -14.95 15.81
N GLY A 235 -5.94 -13.89 15.55
CA GLY A 235 -5.95 -12.69 16.39
C GLY A 235 -7.25 -11.88 16.26
N ALA A 236 -7.84 -11.83 15.06
CA ALA A 236 -9.09 -11.10 14.83
C ALA A 236 -10.27 -11.68 15.63
N SER A 237 -10.31 -13.01 15.84
CA SER A 237 -11.35 -13.65 16.66
C SER A 237 -11.33 -13.19 18.12
N CYS A 238 -10.15 -12.80 18.63
CA CYS A 238 -10.00 -12.22 19.96
C CYS A 238 -10.30 -10.72 20.00
N ALA A 239 -9.88 -9.97 19.01
CA ALA A 239 -9.92 -8.50 19.00
C ALA A 239 -11.29 -7.94 18.59
N LEU A 240 -12.02 -8.65 17.73
CA LEU A 240 -13.32 -8.22 17.23
C LEU A 240 -14.41 -8.35 18.31
N ARG A 241 -15.28 -7.35 18.37
CA ARG A 241 -16.55 -7.47 19.11
C ARG A 241 -17.49 -8.47 18.42
N PRO A 242 -18.54 -8.97 19.10
CA PRO A 242 -19.59 -9.75 18.44
C PRO A 242 -20.13 -9.04 17.19
N ARG A 243 -20.24 -9.76 16.06
CA ARG A 243 -20.62 -9.24 14.75
C ARG A 243 -19.62 -8.26 14.10
N GLY A 244 -18.46 -8.02 14.73
CA GLY A 244 -17.34 -7.32 14.10
C GLY A 244 -16.84 -8.07 12.87
N ARG A 245 -16.13 -7.41 11.99
CA ARG A 245 -15.73 -7.96 10.67
C ARG A 245 -14.23 -8.08 10.55
N LEU A 246 -13.80 -9.12 9.85
CA LEU A 246 -12.45 -9.23 9.28
C LEU A 246 -12.54 -9.03 7.78
N MET A 247 -11.69 -8.16 7.22
CA MET A 247 -11.56 -7.90 5.79
C MET A 247 -10.09 -7.93 5.41
N MET A 248 -9.75 -8.69 4.37
CA MET A 248 -8.34 -8.83 3.94
C MET A 248 -8.22 -8.80 2.42
N GLU A 249 -7.11 -8.25 1.95
CA GLU A 249 -6.60 -8.55 0.62
C GLU A 249 -5.92 -9.93 0.64
N ILE A 250 -6.04 -10.69 -0.46
CA ILE A 250 -5.50 -12.05 -0.61
C ILE A 250 -4.89 -12.22 -1.99
N GLY A 251 -4.01 -13.19 -2.14
CA GLY A 251 -3.46 -13.60 -3.42
C GLY A 251 -4.48 -14.38 -4.25
N GLU A 252 -4.27 -14.40 -5.55
CA GLU A 252 -5.06 -15.20 -6.48
C GLU A 252 -5.03 -16.69 -6.08
N GLY A 253 -6.20 -17.33 -6.05
CA GLY A 253 -6.37 -18.73 -5.64
C GLY A 253 -6.36 -18.97 -4.12
N GLN A 254 -6.20 -17.94 -3.28
CA GLN A 254 -6.22 -18.11 -1.82
C GLN A 254 -7.62 -18.03 -1.21
N ALA A 255 -8.65 -17.59 -1.93
CA ALA A 255 -10.00 -17.37 -1.38
C ALA A 255 -10.58 -18.62 -0.70
N GLY A 256 -10.52 -19.79 -1.35
CA GLY A 256 -11.02 -21.04 -0.78
C GLY A 256 -10.29 -21.46 0.50
N PRO A 257 -8.97 -21.59 0.50
CA PRO A 257 -8.19 -21.88 1.70
C PRO A 257 -8.41 -20.87 2.84
N VAL A 258 -8.45 -19.57 2.55
CA VAL A 258 -8.68 -18.52 3.57
C VAL A 258 -10.11 -18.60 4.12
N ALA A 259 -11.12 -18.83 3.27
CA ALA A 259 -12.51 -19.02 3.72
C ALA A 259 -12.63 -20.21 4.67
N SER A 260 -11.94 -21.32 4.37
CA SER A 260 -11.93 -22.51 5.24
C SER A 260 -11.30 -22.21 6.60
N LEU A 261 -10.19 -21.46 6.64
CA LEU A 261 -9.56 -21.03 7.88
C LEU A 261 -10.46 -20.10 8.70
N MET A 262 -11.10 -19.14 8.04
CA MET A 262 -12.05 -18.24 8.71
C MET A 262 -13.24 -18.99 9.29
N ALA A 263 -13.82 -19.93 8.54
CA ALA A 263 -14.93 -20.77 9.02
C ALA A 263 -14.52 -21.64 10.22
N ALA A 264 -13.35 -22.26 10.17
CA ALA A 264 -12.79 -23.06 11.25
C ALA A 264 -12.54 -22.26 12.54
N GLU A 265 -12.20 -20.97 12.41
CA GLU A 265 -12.03 -20.05 13.54
C GLU A 265 -13.37 -19.52 14.09
N GLY A 266 -14.48 -19.70 13.36
CA GLY A 266 -15.83 -19.29 13.78
C GLY A 266 -16.38 -18.05 13.09
N PHE A 267 -15.75 -17.59 12.01
CA PHE A 267 -16.32 -16.53 11.17
C PHE A 267 -17.48 -17.07 10.33
N THR A 268 -18.49 -16.23 10.11
CA THR A 268 -19.69 -16.53 9.33
C THR A 268 -19.93 -15.48 8.25
N GLY A 269 -20.82 -15.77 7.28
CA GLY A 269 -21.13 -14.85 6.19
C GLY A 269 -19.90 -14.50 5.35
N ILE A 270 -18.99 -15.48 5.17
CA ILE A 270 -17.74 -15.31 4.46
C ILE A 270 -18.02 -15.07 2.97
N GLN A 271 -17.43 -14.02 2.43
CA GLN A 271 -17.58 -13.61 1.03
C GLN A 271 -16.22 -13.25 0.45
N ALA A 272 -15.96 -13.72 -0.78
CA ALA A 272 -14.84 -13.26 -1.59
C ALA A 272 -15.34 -12.26 -2.64
N ARG A 273 -14.49 -11.31 -3.02
CA ARG A 273 -14.75 -10.35 -4.10
C ARG A 273 -13.55 -10.26 -5.03
N HIS A 274 -13.84 -9.87 -6.27
CA HIS A 274 -12.86 -9.68 -7.33
C HIS A 274 -12.41 -8.23 -7.41
N ASP A 275 -11.19 -8.03 -7.88
CA ASP A 275 -10.69 -6.73 -8.32
C ASP A 275 -11.27 -6.34 -9.70
N LEU A 276 -10.90 -5.16 -10.20
CA LEU A 276 -11.34 -4.68 -11.51
C LEU A 276 -10.82 -5.53 -12.69
N ALA A 277 -9.77 -6.33 -12.47
CA ALA A 277 -9.26 -7.28 -13.45
C ALA A 277 -9.98 -8.64 -13.41
N GLY A 278 -10.98 -8.81 -12.53
CA GLY A 278 -11.75 -10.03 -12.38
C GLY A 278 -11.05 -11.15 -11.60
N ARG A 279 -10.00 -10.84 -10.83
CA ARG A 279 -9.29 -11.79 -9.98
C ARG A 279 -9.82 -11.74 -8.57
N GLU A 280 -10.01 -12.88 -7.91
CA GLU A 280 -10.31 -12.92 -6.48
C GLU A 280 -9.21 -12.19 -5.71
N ARG A 281 -9.58 -11.14 -5.01
CA ARG A 281 -8.61 -10.24 -4.36
C ARG A 281 -8.96 -9.90 -2.93
N TYR A 282 -10.22 -9.97 -2.55
CA TYR A 282 -10.66 -9.57 -1.22
C TYR A 282 -11.50 -10.66 -0.58
N ILE A 283 -11.38 -10.81 0.73
CA ILE A 283 -12.24 -11.70 1.52
C ILE A 283 -12.69 -11.00 2.80
N ALA A 284 -13.93 -11.24 3.21
CA ALA A 284 -14.47 -10.74 4.46
C ALA A 284 -15.39 -11.77 5.11
N GLY A 285 -15.53 -11.67 6.45
CA GLY A 285 -16.48 -12.44 7.22
C GLY A 285 -16.81 -11.74 8.54
N HIS A 286 -17.90 -12.14 9.16
CA HIS A 286 -18.32 -11.64 10.47
C HIS A 286 -17.85 -12.57 11.57
N TRP A 287 -17.33 -12.00 12.67
CA TRP A 287 -17.16 -12.76 13.89
C TRP A 287 -18.52 -13.17 14.46
N ALA A 288 -18.72 -14.45 14.70
CA ALA A 288 -20.02 -14.96 15.19
C ALA A 288 -20.39 -14.32 16.52
N ASP A 289 -21.70 -14.14 16.73
CA ASP A 289 -22.24 -13.72 18.03
C ASP A 289 -22.14 -14.91 19.00
N THR A 290 -21.07 -14.93 19.82
CA THR A 290 -20.85 -16.00 20.80
C THR A 290 -21.74 -15.83 22.01
N SER A 291 -23.05 -15.81 21.82
CA SER A 291 -24.03 -16.13 22.88
C SER A 291 -24.07 -17.65 23.17
N SER A 292 -23.35 -18.48 22.37
CA SER A 292 -23.16 -19.91 22.60
C SER A 292 -21.73 -20.20 23.10
N PRO A 293 -21.54 -21.08 24.11
CA PRO A 293 -20.21 -21.31 24.69
C PRO A 293 -19.35 -22.17 23.75
N ALA A 294 -18.62 -21.52 22.82
CA ALA A 294 -17.48 -22.13 22.19
C ALA A 294 -16.29 -22.17 23.19
N PRO A 295 -15.38 -23.15 23.11
CA PRO A 295 -14.30 -23.32 24.07
C PRO A 295 -13.45 -22.04 24.13
N ARG A 296 -13.36 -21.46 25.34
CA ARG A 296 -12.57 -20.29 25.66
C ARG A 296 -11.10 -20.60 25.34
N ARG A 297 -10.58 -20.11 24.19
CA ARG A 297 -9.14 -19.94 24.06
C ARG A 297 -8.74 -18.72 24.89
N THR A 298 -7.77 -18.88 25.75
CA THR A 298 -7.10 -17.77 26.45
C THR A 298 -6.40 -16.94 25.37
N CYS A 299 -6.90 -15.74 25.13
CA CYS A 299 -6.25 -14.72 24.30
C CYS A 299 -5.02 -14.16 25.00
#